data_fb13c3639196578553d8140d8da65dee
#
_entry.id   fb13c3639196578553d8140d8da65dee
#
_cell.length_a   1.000
_cell.length_b   1.000
_cell.length_c   1.000
_cell.angle_alpha   90.00
_cell.angle_beta   90.00
_cell.angle_gamma   90.00
#
_symmetry.space_group_name_H-M   'P 1'
#
loop_
_entity.id
_entity.type
_entity.pdbx_description
1 polymer ?
#
loop_
_entity_poly.entity_id
_entity_poly.type
_entity_poly.pdbx_seq_one_letter_code
_entity_poly.pdbx_strand_id
1 'polypeptide(L)'
;GESVTFEGEHFKVKAVSIKPISPQSNGVPVLVAAHGRSKLDRQYKRVLLGDGLISISDFPDEYELVLNKVSDYFDSDDSGFTKMEKSFYMTVNMGDNQEKLIEESDHFLKSYYGVNIWQERWGPWGSPEEVIARIKTYENVGAETIIVRFASYDQAKQLDLFLNKVVPNL
;
A
#
# COMPACT_ATOMS: atom_id res chain seq x y z
N GLY A 1 -22.32 -6.11 -12.68
CA GLY A 1 -23.69 -6.01 -12.25
C GLY A 1 -24.55 -7.23 -12.52
N GLU A 2 -24.02 -8.30 -13.09
CA GLU A 2 -24.78 -9.55 -13.28
C GLU A 2 -25.09 -10.22 -11.95
N SER A 3 -26.18 -10.99 -11.92
CA SER A 3 -26.54 -11.80 -10.75
C SER A 3 -25.70 -13.07 -10.72
N VAL A 4 -24.97 -13.27 -9.63
CA VAL A 4 -24.08 -14.42 -9.44
C VAL A 4 -24.66 -15.39 -8.42
N THR A 5 -24.68 -16.66 -8.76
CA THR A 5 -24.92 -17.76 -7.83
C THR A 5 -23.64 -18.59 -7.77
N PHE A 6 -23.10 -18.80 -6.55
CA PHE A 6 -21.90 -19.59 -6.31
C PHE A 6 -22.12 -20.53 -5.14
N GLU A 7 -21.76 -21.77 -5.32
CA GLU A 7 -21.88 -22.81 -4.29
C GLU A 7 -20.52 -23.49 -4.10
N GLY A 8 -19.73 -22.95 -3.17
CA GLY A 8 -18.41 -23.49 -2.82
C GLY A 8 -18.42 -24.22 -1.47
N GLU A 9 -17.28 -24.77 -1.12
CA GLU A 9 -17.10 -25.49 0.14
C GLU A 9 -17.32 -24.58 1.36
N HIS A 10 -16.79 -23.35 1.34
CA HIS A 10 -16.80 -22.42 2.48
C HIS A 10 -17.82 -21.29 2.34
N PHE A 11 -18.18 -20.93 1.11
CA PHE A 11 -19.09 -19.82 0.83
C PHE A 11 -20.17 -20.23 -0.15
N LYS A 12 -21.40 -19.79 0.13
CA LYS A 12 -22.53 -19.95 -0.76
C LYS A 12 -23.22 -18.61 -0.93
N VAL A 13 -23.42 -18.19 -2.16
CA VAL A 13 -24.19 -16.99 -2.51
C VAL A 13 -25.24 -17.35 -3.56
N LYS A 14 -26.44 -16.79 -3.44
CA LYS A 14 -27.55 -17.06 -4.36
C LYS A 14 -28.11 -15.76 -4.90
N ALA A 15 -28.04 -15.60 -6.21
CA ALA A 15 -28.60 -14.46 -6.93
C ALA A 15 -28.14 -13.10 -6.39
N VAL A 16 -26.84 -12.96 -6.05
CA VAL A 16 -26.25 -11.72 -5.53
C VAL A 16 -25.75 -10.87 -6.68
N SER A 17 -26.11 -9.59 -6.69
CA SER A 17 -25.54 -8.60 -7.59
C SER A 17 -24.98 -7.40 -6.82
N ILE A 18 -23.84 -6.86 -7.26
CA ILE A 18 -23.18 -5.69 -6.65
C ILE A 18 -23.50 -4.46 -7.50
N LYS A 19 -23.98 -3.41 -6.84
CA LYS A 19 -24.27 -2.10 -7.45
C LYS A 19 -23.74 -0.98 -6.56
N PRO A 20 -23.27 0.17 -7.12
CA PRO A 20 -23.19 0.43 -8.56
C PRO A 20 -22.11 -0.44 -9.23
N ILE A 21 -22.27 -0.68 -10.53
CA ILE A 21 -21.22 -1.33 -11.34
C ILE A 21 -20.12 -0.34 -11.64
N SER A 22 -18.90 -0.85 -11.80
CA SER A 22 -17.76 -0.02 -12.23
C SER A 22 -18.05 0.61 -13.61
N PRO A 23 -17.76 1.91 -13.80
CA PRO A 23 -17.77 2.51 -15.13
C PRO A 23 -16.61 2.04 -16.01
N GLN A 24 -15.59 1.42 -15.42
CA GLN A 24 -14.45 0.86 -16.15
C GLN A 24 -14.84 -0.46 -16.81
N SER A 25 -14.51 -0.61 -18.08
CA SER A 25 -14.86 -1.80 -18.88
C SER A 25 -14.33 -3.12 -18.31
N ASN A 26 -13.13 -3.06 -17.70
CA ASN A 26 -12.44 -4.23 -17.11
C ASN A 26 -12.68 -4.37 -15.59
N GLY A 27 -13.59 -3.57 -15.03
CA GLY A 27 -13.81 -3.53 -13.58
C GLY A 27 -12.86 -2.59 -12.84
N VAL A 28 -12.90 -2.64 -11.51
CA VAL A 28 -11.97 -1.89 -10.65
C VAL A 28 -10.68 -2.67 -10.54
N PRO A 29 -9.49 -2.06 -10.74
CA PRO A 29 -8.22 -2.73 -10.54
C PRO A 29 -8.08 -3.28 -9.12
N VAL A 30 -7.55 -4.49 -9.01
CA VAL A 30 -7.38 -5.21 -7.74
C VAL A 30 -5.90 -5.32 -7.41
N LEU A 31 -5.47 -4.63 -6.34
CA LEU A 31 -4.12 -4.77 -5.79
C LEU A 31 -4.10 -5.86 -4.73
N VAL A 32 -3.20 -6.81 -4.87
CA VAL A 32 -3.07 -7.96 -3.95
C VAL A 32 -1.94 -7.72 -2.96
N ALA A 33 -2.23 -7.88 -1.66
CA ALA A 33 -1.24 -7.66 -0.61
C ALA A 33 -0.15 -8.74 -0.61
N ALA A 34 1.11 -8.30 -0.54
CA ALA A 34 2.28 -9.15 -0.36
C ALA A 34 3.32 -8.42 0.54
N HIS A 35 4.06 -9.18 1.36
CA HIS A 35 5.00 -8.66 2.34
C HIS A 35 6.33 -9.43 2.31
N GLY A 36 7.46 -8.72 2.36
CA GLY A 36 8.80 -9.31 2.35
C GLY A 36 9.08 -10.22 3.54
N ARG A 37 8.44 -9.96 4.68
CA ARG A 37 8.59 -10.75 5.92
C ARG A 37 7.80 -12.05 5.94
N SER A 38 6.93 -12.27 5.00
CA SER A 38 6.13 -13.50 4.97
C SER A 38 7.00 -14.69 4.53
N LYS A 39 6.83 -15.80 5.25
CA LYS A 39 7.46 -17.08 4.91
C LYS A 39 6.61 -17.94 3.94
N LEU A 40 5.48 -17.40 3.47
CA LEU A 40 4.50 -18.15 2.69
C LEU A 40 4.58 -17.74 1.21
N ASP A 41 5.23 -18.53 0.37
CA ASP A 41 5.34 -18.25 -1.07
C ASP A 41 3.99 -18.08 -1.78
N ARG A 42 2.94 -18.71 -1.26
CA ARG A 42 1.58 -18.56 -1.81
C ARG A 42 1.07 -17.12 -1.86
N GLN A 43 1.60 -16.21 -1.02
CA GLN A 43 1.21 -14.79 -1.07
C GLN A 43 1.71 -14.14 -2.36
N TYR A 44 2.94 -14.44 -2.79
CA TYR A 44 3.52 -13.89 -4.02
C TYR A 44 2.78 -14.43 -5.25
N LYS A 45 2.49 -15.73 -5.26
CA LYS A 45 1.70 -16.34 -6.33
C LYS A 45 0.29 -15.76 -6.45
N ARG A 46 -0.34 -15.35 -5.33
CA ARG A 46 -1.68 -14.72 -5.37
C ARG A 46 -1.68 -13.37 -6.09
N VAL A 47 -0.55 -12.67 -6.15
CA VAL A 47 -0.45 -11.39 -6.86
C VAL A 47 -0.83 -11.53 -8.32
N LEU A 48 -0.56 -12.68 -8.94
CA LEU A 48 -0.93 -12.98 -10.34
C LEU A 48 -2.45 -13.04 -10.58
N LEU A 49 -3.26 -13.06 -9.53
CA LEU A 49 -4.73 -13.05 -9.62
C LEU A 49 -5.31 -11.63 -9.67
N GLY A 50 -4.48 -10.61 -9.48
CA GLY A 50 -4.88 -9.20 -9.49
C GLY A 50 -4.21 -8.42 -10.61
N ASP A 51 -4.44 -7.12 -10.61
CA ASP A 51 -3.86 -6.16 -11.56
C ASP A 51 -2.55 -5.57 -11.07
N GLY A 52 -2.21 -5.82 -9.80
CA GLY A 52 -0.99 -5.33 -9.18
C GLY A 52 -0.77 -5.84 -7.76
N LEU A 53 0.33 -5.41 -7.18
CA LEU A 53 0.66 -5.67 -5.78
C LEU A 53 0.60 -4.39 -4.94
N ILE A 54 0.33 -4.58 -3.65
CA ILE A 54 0.50 -3.55 -2.63
C ILE A 54 1.23 -4.14 -1.44
N SER A 55 2.29 -3.46 -0.99
CA SER A 55 2.94 -3.76 0.29
C SER A 55 2.73 -2.62 1.28
N ILE A 56 2.76 -2.96 2.55
CA ILE A 56 2.60 -2.03 3.68
C ILE A 56 3.63 -2.34 4.75
N SER A 57 4.24 -1.32 5.33
CA SER A 57 5.16 -1.45 6.46
C SER A 57 6.40 -2.33 6.23
N ASP A 58 6.72 -2.69 5.01
CA ASP A 58 8.00 -3.29 4.67
C ASP A 58 9.08 -2.20 4.56
N PHE A 59 10.31 -2.50 4.96
CA PHE A 59 11.44 -1.66 4.64
C PHE A 59 11.77 -1.74 3.13
N PRO A 60 12.52 -0.79 2.56
CA PRO A 60 12.80 -0.78 1.12
C PRO A 60 13.41 -2.09 0.59
N ASP A 61 14.35 -2.69 1.32
CA ASP A 61 14.94 -3.99 0.99
C ASP A 61 13.94 -5.16 1.05
N GLU A 62 13.02 -5.13 2.01
CA GLU A 62 11.92 -6.10 2.11
C GLU A 62 10.92 -5.92 0.95
N TYR A 63 10.64 -4.68 0.55
CA TYR A 63 9.77 -4.40 -0.59
C TYR A 63 10.43 -4.84 -1.92
N GLU A 64 11.72 -4.57 -2.09
CA GLU A 64 12.50 -5.08 -3.23
C GLU A 64 12.45 -6.61 -3.30
N LEU A 65 12.57 -7.29 -2.14
CA LEU A 65 12.42 -8.74 -2.06
C LEU A 65 11.04 -9.19 -2.52
N VAL A 66 9.95 -8.46 -2.17
CA VAL A 66 8.59 -8.76 -2.67
C VAL A 66 8.56 -8.70 -4.19
N LEU A 67 9.10 -7.62 -4.79
CA LEU A 67 9.12 -7.45 -6.24
C LEU A 67 9.87 -8.59 -6.94
N ASN A 68 11.05 -8.93 -6.43
CA ASN A 68 11.87 -10.03 -6.96
C ASN A 68 11.13 -11.36 -6.85
N LYS A 69 10.51 -11.65 -5.70
CA LYS A 69 9.74 -12.89 -5.48
C LYS A 69 8.50 -12.98 -6.38
N VAL A 70 7.83 -11.86 -6.64
CA VAL A 70 6.69 -11.84 -7.55
C VAL A 70 7.14 -12.01 -8.99
N SER A 71 8.25 -11.35 -9.39
CA SER A 71 8.80 -11.48 -10.75
C SER A 71 9.20 -12.93 -11.10
N ASP A 72 9.66 -13.72 -10.11
CA ASP A 72 10.01 -15.13 -10.30
C ASP A 72 8.84 -16.00 -10.81
N TYR A 73 7.60 -15.53 -10.68
CA TYR A 73 6.39 -16.21 -11.16
C TYR A 73 5.97 -15.79 -12.57
N PHE A 74 6.67 -14.83 -13.19
CA PHE A 74 6.46 -14.44 -14.58
C PHE A 74 7.54 -15.07 -15.46
N ASP A 75 7.16 -15.53 -16.66
CA ASP A 75 8.14 -15.98 -17.64
C ASP A 75 9.03 -14.81 -18.09
N SER A 76 10.29 -15.09 -18.43
CA SER A 76 11.28 -14.07 -18.81
C SER A 76 10.84 -13.20 -20.01
N ASP A 77 9.97 -13.75 -20.86
CA ASP A 77 9.42 -13.07 -22.04
C ASP A 77 8.03 -12.46 -21.77
N ASP A 78 7.50 -12.64 -20.55
CA ASP A 78 6.18 -12.11 -20.18
C ASP A 78 6.30 -10.65 -19.75
N SER A 79 5.68 -9.76 -20.52
CA SER A 79 5.55 -8.34 -20.14
C SER A 79 4.57 -8.11 -18.98
N GLY A 80 4.00 -9.16 -18.38
CA GLY A 80 3.00 -9.09 -17.31
C GLY A 80 3.54 -8.39 -16.07
N PHE A 81 4.74 -8.76 -15.60
CA PHE A 81 5.37 -8.10 -14.45
C PHE A 81 5.65 -6.62 -14.68
N THR A 82 6.09 -6.26 -15.88
CA THR A 82 6.35 -4.86 -16.26
C THR A 82 5.08 -4.02 -16.27
N LYS A 83 3.95 -4.61 -16.67
CA LYS A 83 2.65 -3.92 -16.75
C LYS A 83 1.88 -3.93 -15.43
N MET A 84 2.28 -4.78 -14.50
CA MET A 84 1.63 -4.92 -13.20
C MET A 84 1.89 -3.68 -12.34
N GLU A 85 0.84 -3.13 -11.72
CA GLU A 85 0.93 -2.03 -10.76
C GLU A 85 1.76 -2.42 -9.53
N LYS A 86 2.75 -1.61 -9.16
CA LYS A 86 3.65 -1.83 -8.02
C LYS A 86 3.46 -0.73 -6.98
N SER A 87 2.55 -0.98 -6.05
CA SER A 87 2.15 0.01 -5.06
C SER A 87 2.78 -0.24 -3.69
N PHE A 88 3.17 0.84 -3.02
CA PHE A 88 3.57 0.82 -1.62
C PHE A 88 2.68 1.75 -0.79
N TYR A 89 2.20 1.26 0.35
CA TYR A 89 1.39 2.02 1.28
C TYR A 89 2.21 2.45 2.48
N MET A 90 2.37 3.76 2.68
CA MET A 90 3.11 4.33 3.79
C MET A 90 2.23 5.21 4.68
N THR A 91 2.62 5.34 5.94
CA THR A 91 1.94 6.19 6.91
C THR A 91 2.93 7.21 7.43
N VAL A 92 2.59 8.49 7.38
CA VAL A 92 3.47 9.61 7.76
C VAL A 92 2.75 10.59 8.69
N ASN A 93 3.53 11.42 9.41
CA ASN A 93 3.04 12.61 10.10
C ASN A 93 4.10 13.70 10.00
N MET A 94 3.74 14.87 9.45
CA MET A 94 4.67 15.94 9.10
C MET A 94 4.55 17.15 10.01
N GLY A 95 5.70 17.73 10.38
CA GLY A 95 5.78 18.96 11.17
C GLY A 95 7.18 19.21 11.72
N ASP A 96 7.30 20.24 12.56
CA ASP A 96 8.59 20.74 13.05
C ASP A 96 9.02 20.12 14.40
N ASN A 97 8.12 19.46 15.12
CA ASN A 97 8.39 18.89 16.43
C ASN A 97 8.22 17.37 16.42
N GLN A 98 9.34 16.68 16.24
CA GLN A 98 9.37 15.23 16.09
C GLN A 98 8.77 14.47 17.29
N GLU A 99 9.01 14.93 18.54
CA GLU A 99 8.46 14.26 19.73
C GLU A 99 6.93 14.29 19.72
N LYS A 100 6.33 15.44 19.40
CA LYS A 100 4.86 15.56 19.27
C LYS A 100 4.31 14.71 18.12
N LEU A 101 5.02 14.65 17.00
CA LEU A 101 4.60 13.83 15.86
C LEU A 101 4.62 12.33 16.21
N ILE A 102 5.64 11.87 16.92
CA ILE A 102 5.72 10.49 17.41
C ILE A 102 4.56 10.19 18.36
N GLU A 103 4.31 11.06 19.35
CA GLU A 103 3.23 10.89 20.33
C GLU A 103 1.85 10.87 19.66
N GLU A 104 1.58 11.83 18.76
CA GLU A 104 0.31 11.90 18.02
C GLU A 104 0.12 10.67 17.14
N SER A 105 1.16 10.27 16.40
CA SER A 105 1.11 9.11 15.51
C SER A 105 0.87 7.80 16.28
N ASP A 106 1.55 7.63 17.41
CA ASP A 106 1.35 6.46 18.28
C ASP A 106 -0.08 6.40 18.82
N HIS A 107 -0.59 7.55 19.31
CA HIS A 107 -1.96 7.65 19.80
C HIS A 107 -2.98 7.39 18.67
N PHE A 108 -2.78 7.96 17.47
CA PHE A 108 -3.63 7.77 16.31
C PHE A 108 -3.68 6.28 15.91
N LEU A 109 -2.52 5.64 15.81
CA LEU A 109 -2.41 4.25 15.41
C LEU A 109 -3.00 3.28 16.45
N LYS A 110 -2.79 3.55 17.74
CA LYS A 110 -3.42 2.79 18.82
C LYS A 110 -4.94 2.95 18.84
N SER A 111 -5.44 4.15 18.57
CA SER A 111 -6.88 4.40 18.48
C SER A 111 -7.52 3.67 17.29
N TYR A 112 -6.80 3.53 16.17
CA TYR A 112 -7.28 2.88 14.97
C TYR A 112 -7.16 1.34 15.02
N TYR A 113 -6.03 0.81 15.49
CA TYR A 113 -5.72 -0.63 15.48
C TYR A 113 -5.81 -1.31 16.84
N GLY A 114 -6.04 -0.58 17.93
CA GLY A 114 -5.93 -1.09 19.31
C GLY A 114 -4.49 -1.14 19.82
N VAL A 115 -3.51 -1.17 18.93
CA VAL A 115 -2.07 -1.23 19.24
C VAL A 115 -1.27 -0.67 18.05
N ASN A 116 -0.11 -0.07 18.33
CA ASN A 116 0.85 0.32 17.28
C ASN A 116 1.80 -0.86 17.01
N ILE A 117 1.36 -1.81 16.17
CA ILE A 117 2.09 -3.07 15.88
C ILE A 117 3.28 -2.88 14.94
N TRP A 118 3.30 -1.78 14.19
CA TRP A 118 4.33 -1.56 13.16
C TRP A 118 5.48 -0.67 13.63
N GLN A 119 5.25 0.12 14.70
CA GLN A 119 6.25 0.99 15.33
C GLN A 119 7.07 1.80 14.30
N GLU A 120 8.40 1.63 14.29
CA GLU A 120 9.35 2.30 13.41
C GLU A 120 9.24 1.94 11.91
N ARG A 121 8.46 0.90 11.58
CA ARG A 121 8.20 0.54 10.18
C ARG A 121 7.29 1.54 9.48
N TRP A 122 6.59 2.32 10.26
CA TRP A 122 5.78 3.43 9.80
C TRP A 122 6.55 4.72 9.98
N GLY A 123 6.15 5.73 9.29
CA GLY A 123 6.86 7.01 9.25
C GLY A 123 7.37 7.32 7.84
N PRO A 124 8.09 8.42 7.74
CA PRO A 124 8.68 9.18 8.84
C PRO A 124 7.65 10.01 9.63
N TRP A 125 8.00 10.27 10.88
CA TRP A 125 7.39 11.26 11.74
C TRP A 125 8.34 12.46 11.81
N GLY A 126 8.22 13.41 10.89
CA GLY A 126 9.24 14.44 10.76
C GLY A 126 8.93 15.50 9.69
N SER A 127 9.96 16.04 9.07
CA SER A 127 9.83 17.11 8.08
C SER A 127 9.32 16.60 6.72
N PRO A 128 8.80 17.49 5.85
CA PRO A 128 8.50 17.15 4.47
C PRO A 128 9.68 16.56 3.70
N GLU A 129 10.91 17.01 3.97
CA GLU A 129 12.14 16.53 3.35
C GLU A 129 12.42 15.06 3.72
N GLU A 130 12.13 14.66 4.97
CA GLU A 130 12.26 13.26 5.40
C GLU A 130 11.21 12.37 4.71
N VAL A 131 9.99 12.89 4.48
CA VAL A 131 8.97 12.19 3.72
C VAL A 131 9.39 12.02 2.25
N ILE A 132 9.92 13.08 1.61
CA ILE A 132 10.47 13.01 0.24
C ILE A 132 11.58 11.96 0.17
N ALA A 133 12.55 12.02 1.09
CA ALA A 133 13.64 11.06 1.13
C ALA A 133 13.13 9.61 1.25
N ARG A 134 12.14 9.38 2.10
CA ARG A 134 11.53 8.05 2.29
C ARG A 134 10.80 7.60 1.02
N ILE A 135 10.03 8.45 0.36
CA ILE A 135 9.34 8.12 -0.90
C ILE A 135 10.38 7.69 -1.94
N LYS A 136 11.45 8.49 -2.12
CA LYS A 136 12.53 8.17 -3.08
C LYS A 136 13.23 6.84 -2.80
N THR A 137 13.30 6.38 -1.55
CA THR A 137 13.87 5.04 -1.27
C THR A 137 13.00 3.92 -1.83
N TYR A 138 11.68 4.05 -1.80
CA TYR A 138 10.77 3.05 -2.38
C TYR A 138 10.69 3.14 -3.90
N GLU A 139 10.72 4.37 -4.46
CA GLU A 139 10.81 4.60 -5.90
C GLU A 139 12.07 3.92 -6.47
N ASN A 140 13.23 4.11 -5.83
CA ASN A 140 14.51 3.54 -6.24
C ASN A 140 14.53 2.00 -6.26
N VAL A 141 13.72 1.35 -5.43
CA VAL A 141 13.58 -0.11 -5.41
C VAL A 141 12.38 -0.62 -6.22
N GLY A 142 11.71 0.26 -6.98
CA GLY A 142 10.72 -0.11 -7.99
C GLY A 142 9.26 0.11 -7.63
N ALA A 143 8.94 0.90 -6.61
CA ALA A 143 7.56 1.35 -6.39
C ALA A 143 7.16 2.37 -7.46
N GLU A 144 6.00 2.16 -8.08
CA GLU A 144 5.43 3.03 -9.12
C GLU A 144 4.34 3.94 -8.55
N THR A 145 3.63 3.46 -7.54
CA THR A 145 2.58 4.21 -6.84
C THR A 145 2.83 4.20 -5.35
N ILE A 146 2.86 5.38 -4.73
CA ILE A 146 2.93 5.54 -3.29
C ILE A 146 1.58 6.01 -2.75
N ILE A 147 0.95 5.19 -1.91
CA ILE A 147 -0.29 5.52 -1.22
C ILE A 147 0.09 6.06 0.15
N VAL A 148 -0.25 7.32 0.42
CA VAL A 148 0.12 8.00 1.67
C VAL A 148 -1.09 8.14 2.58
N ARG A 149 -0.95 7.70 3.84
CA ARG A 149 -1.88 7.96 4.93
C ARG A 149 -1.22 8.88 5.97
N PHE A 150 -1.96 9.81 6.51
CA PHE A 150 -1.49 10.67 7.58
C PHE A 150 -1.90 10.11 8.94
N ALA A 151 -0.93 9.85 9.83
CA ALA A 151 -1.17 9.46 11.22
C ALA A 151 -1.34 10.71 12.10
N SER A 152 -2.30 11.54 11.76
CA SER A 152 -2.60 12.80 12.44
C SER A 152 -4.10 13.00 12.55
N TYR A 153 -4.53 13.76 13.53
CA TYR A 153 -5.94 14.19 13.68
C TYR A 153 -6.28 15.40 12.81
N ASP A 154 -5.28 16.17 12.36
CA ASP A 154 -5.46 17.28 11.41
C ASP A 154 -5.10 16.85 9.99
N GLN A 155 -5.98 16.05 9.38
CA GLN A 155 -5.81 15.53 8.04
C GLN A 155 -5.69 16.62 6.97
N ALA A 156 -6.43 17.74 7.15
CA ALA A 156 -6.42 18.85 6.19
C ALA A 156 -5.06 19.54 6.17
N LYS A 157 -4.47 19.81 7.34
CA LYS A 157 -3.14 20.39 7.47
C LYS A 157 -2.07 19.46 6.87
N GLN A 158 -2.16 18.16 7.13
CA GLN A 158 -1.21 17.18 6.59
C GLN A 158 -1.29 17.12 5.06
N LEU A 159 -2.50 17.12 4.50
CA LEU A 159 -2.70 17.14 3.06
C LEU A 159 -2.14 18.42 2.43
N ASP A 160 -2.37 19.57 3.06
CA ASP A 160 -1.84 20.86 2.59
C ASP A 160 -0.30 20.86 2.58
N LEU A 161 0.33 20.40 3.65
CA LEU A 161 1.78 20.24 3.73
C LEU A 161 2.30 19.29 2.65
N PHE A 162 1.63 18.16 2.45
CA PHE A 162 2.02 17.17 1.44
C PHE A 162 1.96 17.76 0.03
N LEU A 163 0.83 18.39 -0.33
CA LEU A 163 0.63 18.97 -1.66
C LEU A 163 1.57 20.13 -1.95
N ASN A 164 1.90 20.97 -0.94
CA ASN A 164 2.69 22.17 -1.15
C ASN A 164 4.19 21.98 -0.90
N LYS A 165 4.60 20.97 -0.13
CA LYS A 165 6.01 20.79 0.26
C LYS A 165 6.61 19.47 -0.22
N VAL A 166 5.82 18.42 -0.39
CA VAL A 166 6.32 17.10 -0.81
C VAL A 166 6.15 16.94 -2.33
N VAL A 167 4.91 17.00 -2.83
CA VAL A 167 4.61 16.72 -4.23
C VAL A 167 5.47 17.53 -5.23
N PRO A 168 5.73 18.86 -5.05
CA PRO A 168 6.54 19.62 -5.99
C PRO A 168 8.02 19.24 -6.01
N ASN A 169 8.48 18.41 -5.05
CA ASN A 169 9.88 18.04 -4.86
C ASN A 169 10.15 16.53 -5.06
N LEU A 170 9.14 15.78 -5.53
CA LEU A 170 9.25 14.40 -6.01
C LEU A 170 9.61 14.35 -7.50
#